data_d7ae985583ffa07180c0d7c89f86e217
#
_entry.id   d7ae985583ffa07180c0d7c89f86e217
#
_cell.length_a   1.000
_cell.length_b   1.000
_cell.length_c   1.000
_cell.angle_alpha   90.00
_cell.angle_beta   90.00
_cell.angle_gamma   90.00
#
_symmetry.space_group_name_H-M   'P 1'
#
loop_
_entity.id
_entity.type
_entity.pdbx_description
1 polymer ?
#
loop_
_entity_poly.entity_id
_entity_poly.type
_entity_poly.pdbx_seq_one_letter_code
_entity_poly.pdbx_strand_id
1 'polypeptide(L)'
;TVTDSQDSVLEFTEKVNRFYDEHQDLPPLATLCVYPNFAKIVSESLEVDRTEIACVSGGFPSSQTFLEIKTIETALAIKDGATEIDMVLSVGTFLSGDYETCSDEISELKAVCGEVPLKVILETGALQSVQNIKKAAVMAMYAGADFIKTSTGKISISATPEAAYIMCKAIKEYKAQTGRWVGFKVAGGIKTVEEAVMYYTIVRELLGQEFIDKNLFRIGTRSLA
;
A
#
# COMPACT_ATOMS: atom_id res chain seq x y z
N THR A 1 9.77 -5.16 -10.57
CA THR A 1 9.27 -5.39 -11.95
C THR A 1 9.20 -6.88 -12.25
N VAL A 2 8.68 -7.27 -13.41
CA VAL A 2 8.71 -8.66 -13.89
C VAL A 2 10.13 -9.19 -14.15
N THR A 3 11.12 -8.31 -14.15
CA THR A 3 12.53 -8.63 -14.37
C THR A 3 13.37 -8.56 -13.10
N ASP A 4 12.76 -8.33 -11.93
CA ASP A 4 13.50 -8.29 -10.67
C ASP A 4 14.03 -9.69 -10.34
N SER A 5 15.30 -9.77 -9.95
CA SER A 5 16.00 -10.97 -9.48
C SER A 5 16.44 -10.78 -8.03
N GLN A 6 16.91 -11.84 -7.39
CA GLN A 6 17.48 -11.74 -6.04
C GLN A 6 18.65 -10.75 -6.03
N ASP A 7 19.55 -10.83 -7.04
CA ASP A 7 20.72 -9.95 -7.13
C ASP A 7 20.29 -8.48 -7.28
N SER A 8 19.30 -8.19 -8.13
CA SER A 8 18.84 -6.81 -8.32
C SER A 8 18.13 -6.23 -7.07
N VAL A 9 17.45 -7.06 -6.30
CA VAL A 9 16.83 -6.65 -5.04
C VAL A 9 17.87 -6.45 -3.95
N LEU A 10 18.87 -7.33 -3.88
CA LEU A 10 20.00 -7.18 -2.96
C LEU A 10 20.76 -5.88 -3.24
N GLU A 11 21.13 -5.64 -4.51
CA GLU A 11 21.81 -4.40 -4.93
C GLU A 11 21.00 -3.15 -4.55
N PHE A 12 19.66 -3.23 -4.70
CA PHE A 12 18.79 -2.12 -4.31
C PHE A 12 18.80 -1.91 -2.79
N THR A 13 18.75 -2.98 -1.99
CA THR A 13 18.80 -2.90 -0.53
C THR A 13 20.14 -2.33 -0.04
N GLU A 14 21.24 -2.77 -0.64
CA GLU A 14 22.58 -2.23 -0.36
C GLU A 14 22.70 -0.73 -0.69
N LYS A 15 22.06 -0.27 -1.78
CA LYS A 15 22.00 1.17 -2.09
C LYS A 15 21.26 1.95 -1.02
N VAL A 16 20.17 1.40 -0.47
CA VAL A 16 19.43 2.03 0.63
C VAL A 16 20.29 2.10 1.89
N ASN A 17 20.96 1.01 2.29
CA ASN A 17 21.85 1.01 3.43
C ASN A 17 22.94 2.08 3.29
N ARG A 18 23.64 2.08 2.16
CA ARG A 18 24.70 3.06 1.87
C ARG A 18 24.21 4.49 1.89
N PHE A 19 23.04 4.76 1.32
CA PHE A 19 22.44 6.09 1.35
C PHE A 19 22.28 6.61 2.78
N TYR A 20 21.82 5.76 3.70
CA TYR A 20 21.64 6.15 5.10
C TYR A 20 22.96 6.24 5.88
N ASP A 21 23.96 5.44 5.54
CA ASP A 21 25.30 5.60 6.12
C ASP A 21 25.92 6.97 5.77
N GLU A 22 25.66 7.45 4.55
CA GLU A 22 26.15 8.73 4.04
C GLU A 22 25.29 9.93 4.49
N HIS A 23 24.00 9.71 4.85
CA HIS A 23 23.01 10.75 5.14
C HIS A 23 22.22 10.49 6.43
N GLN A 24 22.93 10.30 7.53
CA GLN A 24 22.33 10.00 8.85
C GLN A 24 21.46 11.13 9.43
N ASP A 25 21.57 12.33 8.89
CA ASP A 25 20.75 13.50 9.22
C ASP A 25 19.34 13.46 8.58
N LEU A 26 19.13 12.62 7.58
CA LEU A 26 17.84 12.46 6.92
C LEU A 26 16.98 11.38 7.61
N PRO A 27 15.65 11.55 7.62
CA PRO A 27 14.77 10.48 8.08
C PRO A 27 14.82 9.28 7.12
N PRO A 28 14.78 8.04 7.64
CA PRO A 28 14.78 6.85 6.81
C PRO A 28 13.49 6.74 5.98
N LEU A 29 13.60 5.96 4.89
CA LEU A 29 12.42 5.54 4.14
C LEU A 29 11.43 4.84 5.08
N ALA A 30 10.14 5.10 4.89
CA ALA A 30 9.14 4.43 5.71
C ALA A 30 9.11 2.91 5.44
N THR A 31 9.22 2.50 4.16
CA THR A 31 9.22 1.08 3.77
C THR A 31 9.97 0.84 2.46
N LEU A 32 10.58 -0.34 2.34
CA LEU A 32 10.88 -0.96 1.05
C LEU A 32 9.71 -1.86 0.65
N CYS A 33 9.22 -1.75 -0.60
CA CYS A 33 8.09 -2.55 -1.08
C CYS A 33 8.55 -3.52 -2.17
N VAL A 34 8.40 -4.81 -1.91
CA VAL A 34 8.89 -5.90 -2.78
C VAL A 34 7.81 -6.96 -3.05
N TYR A 35 8.08 -7.86 -3.98
CA TYR A 35 7.30 -9.10 -4.15
C TYR A 35 7.58 -10.06 -2.99
N PRO A 36 6.62 -10.94 -2.63
CA PRO A 36 6.72 -11.78 -1.43
C PRO A 36 7.93 -12.71 -1.43
N ASN A 37 8.33 -13.22 -2.59
CA ASN A 37 9.51 -14.08 -2.73
C ASN A 37 10.86 -13.38 -2.45
N PHE A 38 10.87 -12.06 -2.28
CA PHE A 38 12.06 -11.28 -1.92
C PHE A 38 12.04 -10.79 -0.46
N ALA A 39 10.98 -11.08 0.30
CA ALA A 39 10.87 -10.64 1.69
C ALA A 39 12.08 -11.08 2.51
N LYS A 40 12.45 -12.35 2.39
CA LYS A 40 13.56 -12.93 3.15
C LYS A 40 14.90 -12.25 2.86
N ILE A 41 15.25 -12.07 1.58
CA ILE A 41 16.54 -11.46 1.24
C ILE A 41 16.61 -10.00 1.70
N VAL A 42 15.51 -9.26 1.63
CA VAL A 42 15.47 -7.88 2.17
C VAL A 42 15.56 -7.90 3.68
N SER A 43 14.86 -8.79 4.36
CA SER A 43 14.91 -8.92 5.83
C SER A 43 16.31 -9.28 6.34
N GLU A 44 17.08 -10.05 5.56
CA GLU A 44 18.44 -10.46 5.93
C GLU A 44 19.50 -9.41 5.54
N SER A 45 19.22 -8.46 4.65
CA SER A 45 20.20 -7.52 4.11
C SER A 45 19.92 -6.05 4.42
N LEU A 46 18.72 -5.69 4.88
CA LEU A 46 18.37 -4.32 5.25
C LEU A 46 18.91 -4.00 6.64
N GLU A 47 19.81 -3.00 6.72
CA GLU A 47 20.48 -2.58 7.95
C GLU A 47 19.87 -1.33 8.59
N VAL A 48 18.87 -0.72 7.94
CA VAL A 48 18.22 0.51 8.41
C VAL A 48 17.06 0.17 9.34
N ASP A 49 17.31 0.17 10.64
CA ASP A 49 16.40 -0.29 11.72
C ASP A 49 14.97 0.27 11.68
N ARG A 50 14.75 1.44 11.08
CA ARG A 50 13.44 2.12 11.07
C ARG A 50 12.73 2.07 9.73
N THR A 51 13.27 1.30 8.78
CA THR A 51 12.64 1.07 7.48
C THR A 51 11.92 -0.27 7.49
N GLU A 52 10.61 -0.25 7.29
CA GLU A 52 9.77 -1.43 7.27
C GLU A 52 9.87 -2.18 5.92
N ILE A 53 9.45 -3.44 5.90
CA ILE A 53 9.41 -4.27 4.69
C ILE A 53 7.96 -4.51 4.31
N ALA A 54 7.48 -3.84 3.26
CA ALA A 54 6.17 -4.07 2.70
C ALA A 54 6.23 -5.13 1.59
N CYS A 55 5.36 -6.12 1.65
CA CYS A 55 5.19 -7.08 0.55
C CYS A 55 3.84 -6.92 -0.12
N VAL A 56 3.85 -6.90 -1.46
CA VAL A 56 2.59 -7.04 -2.21
C VAL A 56 2.08 -8.46 -2.07
N SER A 57 0.76 -8.63 -1.99
CA SER A 57 0.12 -9.93 -1.78
C SER A 57 -1.29 -9.97 -2.38
N GLY A 58 -1.99 -11.07 -2.15
CA GLY A 58 -3.36 -11.26 -2.62
C GLY A 58 -3.45 -11.49 -4.12
N GLY A 59 -2.46 -12.14 -4.72
CA GLY A 59 -2.40 -12.37 -6.16
C GLY A 59 -2.06 -11.11 -6.94
N PHE A 60 -1.16 -10.29 -6.41
CA PHE A 60 -0.72 -9.04 -7.05
C PHE A 60 -0.18 -9.27 -8.47
N PRO A 61 -0.54 -8.45 -9.50
CA PRO A 61 -1.33 -7.20 -9.38
C PRO A 61 -2.83 -7.36 -9.66
N SER A 62 -3.32 -8.51 -10.07
CA SER A 62 -4.68 -8.66 -10.59
C SER A 62 -5.70 -9.16 -9.56
N SER A 63 -5.25 -9.71 -8.45
CA SER A 63 -6.08 -10.37 -7.43
C SER A 63 -6.90 -11.58 -7.94
N GLN A 64 -6.62 -12.07 -9.15
CA GLN A 64 -7.39 -13.14 -9.80
C GLN A 64 -6.83 -14.53 -9.44
N THR A 65 -6.97 -14.92 -8.17
CA THR A 65 -6.61 -16.25 -7.66
C THR A 65 -7.53 -16.61 -6.49
N PHE A 66 -7.40 -17.84 -6.01
CA PHE A 66 -8.20 -18.35 -4.88
C PHE A 66 -7.83 -17.66 -3.57
N LEU A 67 -8.83 -17.50 -2.69
CA LEU A 67 -8.63 -16.88 -1.37
C LEU A 67 -7.59 -17.62 -0.53
N GLU A 68 -7.62 -18.95 -0.57
CA GLU A 68 -6.67 -19.81 0.14
C GLU A 68 -5.21 -19.55 -0.32
N ILE A 69 -5.02 -19.28 -1.61
CA ILE A 69 -3.69 -18.92 -2.14
C ILE A 69 -3.27 -17.53 -1.65
N LYS A 70 -4.19 -16.56 -1.63
CA LYS A 70 -3.93 -15.20 -1.11
C LYS A 70 -3.52 -15.24 0.37
N THR A 71 -4.21 -16.07 1.18
CA THR A 71 -3.90 -16.21 2.61
C THR A 71 -2.55 -16.90 2.85
N ILE A 72 -2.24 -17.95 2.08
CA ILE A 72 -0.94 -18.64 2.16
C ILE A 72 0.19 -17.69 1.71
N GLU A 73 0.03 -16.98 0.59
CA GLU A 73 1.01 -16.00 0.10
C GLU A 73 1.32 -14.95 1.17
N THR A 74 0.28 -14.41 1.81
CA THR A 74 0.40 -13.41 2.88
C THR A 74 1.14 -13.98 4.09
N ALA A 75 0.76 -15.18 4.55
CA ALA A 75 1.41 -15.83 5.69
C ALA A 75 2.89 -16.13 5.43
N LEU A 76 3.23 -16.56 4.21
CA LEU A 76 4.63 -16.82 3.83
C LEU A 76 5.44 -15.53 3.75
N ALA A 77 4.88 -14.44 3.21
CA ALA A 77 5.55 -13.15 3.17
C ALA A 77 5.89 -12.64 4.58
N ILE A 78 4.94 -12.74 5.53
CA ILE A 78 5.16 -12.35 6.93
C ILE A 78 6.21 -13.25 7.59
N LYS A 79 6.12 -14.56 7.39
CA LYS A 79 7.11 -15.52 7.90
C LYS A 79 8.52 -15.21 7.41
N ASP A 80 8.66 -14.73 6.19
CA ASP A 80 9.92 -14.41 5.53
C ASP A 80 10.39 -12.96 5.83
N GLY A 81 9.70 -12.25 6.74
CA GLY A 81 10.15 -10.96 7.29
C GLY A 81 9.41 -9.73 6.79
N ALA A 82 8.29 -9.89 6.07
CA ALA A 82 7.43 -8.73 5.76
C ALA A 82 6.81 -8.19 7.05
N THR A 83 6.95 -6.89 7.26
CA THR A 83 6.38 -6.15 8.40
C THR A 83 5.14 -5.36 8.02
N GLU A 84 4.80 -5.29 6.73
CA GLU A 84 3.58 -4.68 6.19
C GLU A 84 3.12 -5.46 4.94
N ILE A 85 1.82 -5.55 4.71
CA ILE A 85 1.23 -6.23 3.55
C ILE A 85 0.41 -5.26 2.71
N ASP A 86 0.67 -5.23 1.40
CA ASP A 86 -0.09 -4.46 0.40
C ASP A 86 -0.91 -5.43 -0.48
N MET A 87 -2.13 -5.80 -0.08
CA MET A 87 -3.03 -6.65 -0.90
C MET A 87 -3.74 -5.87 -1.99
N VAL A 88 -4.19 -6.55 -3.03
CA VAL A 88 -5.00 -5.95 -4.11
C VAL A 88 -6.46 -6.35 -3.97
N LEU A 89 -7.36 -5.37 -4.10
CA LEU A 89 -8.80 -5.60 -4.21
C LEU A 89 -9.12 -6.46 -5.43
N SER A 90 -10.04 -7.41 -5.29
CA SER A 90 -10.64 -8.17 -6.41
C SER A 90 -11.55 -7.25 -7.23
N VAL A 91 -10.94 -6.40 -8.10
CA VAL A 91 -11.63 -5.33 -8.83
C VAL A 91 -12.78 -5.86 -9.69
N GLY A 92 -12.59 -7.00 -10.37
CA GLY A 92 -13.66 -7.62 -11.18
C GLY A 92 -14.86 -7.99 -10.34
N THR A 93 -14.65 -8.62 -9.18
CA THR A 93 -15.69 -8.99 -8.22
C THR A 93 -16.39 -7.75 -7.67
N PHE A 94 -15.62 -6.71 -7.31
CA PHE A 94 -16.19 -5.43 -6.86
C PHE A 94 -17.09 -4.78 -7.94
N LEU A 95 -16.63 -4.74 -9.20
CA LEU A 95 -17.38 -4.13 -10.30
C LEU A 95 -18.64 -4.92 -10.69
N SER A 96 -18.67 -6.23 -10.42
CA SER A 96 -19.89 -7.04 -10.59
C SER A 96 -20.94 -6.82 -9.48
N GLY A 97 -20.58 -6.04 -8.43
CA GLY A 97 -21.46 -5.71 -7.32
C GLY A 97 -21.40 -6.69 -6.14
N ASP A 98 -20.52 -7.67 -6.19
CA ASP A 98 -20.29 -8.62 -5.10
C ASP A 98 -19.33 -8.03 -4.05
N TYR A 99 -19.86 -7.10 -3.27
CA TYR A 99 -19.12 -6.40 -2.22
C TYR A 99 -18.87 -7.27 -0.98
N GLU A 100 -19.73 -8.26 -0.74
CA GLU A 100 -19.62 -9.21 0.36
C GLU A 100 -18.35 -10.04 0.20
N THR A 101 -18.19 -10.71 -0.95
CA THR A 101 -16.95 -11.46 -1.26
C THR A 101 -15.70 -10.58 -1.14
N CYS A 102 -15.73 -9.34 -1.65
CA CYS A 102 -14.58 -8.43 -1.53
C CYS A 102 -14.27 -8.07 -0.07
N SER A 103 -15.29 -7.84 0.74
CA SER A 103 -15.13 -7.54 2.18
C SER A 103 -14.57 -8.73 2.94
N ASP A 104 -15.08 -9.92 2.67
CA ASP A 104 -14.64 -11.16 3.30
C ASP A 104 -13.18 -11.47 2.96
N GLU A 105 -12.76 -11.33 1.69
CA GLU A 105 -11.35 -11.48 1.30
C GLU A 105 -10.43 -10.55 2.09
N ILE A 106 -10.81 -9.28 2.27
CA ILE A 106 -10.02 -8.31 3.03
C ILE A 106 -9.96 -8.71 4.51
N SER A 107 -11.08 -9.10 5.08
CA SER A 107 -11.18 -9.51 6.49
C SER A 107 -10.36 -10.78 6.79
N GLU A 108 -10.40 -11.76 5.88
CA GLU A 108 -9.60 -12.98 5.98
C GLU A 108 -8.09 -12.67 5.90
N LEU A 109 -7.66 -11.83 4.95
CA LEU A 109 -6.26 -11.43 4.89
C LEU A 109 -5.84 -10.60 6.11
N LYS A 110 -6.72 -9.74 6.64
CA LYS A 110 -6.44 -9.01 7.90
C LYS A 110 -6.29 -9.98 9.08
N ALA A 111 -7.09 -11.03 9.14
CA ALA A 111 -6.96 -12.05 10.18
C ALA A 111 -5.61 -12.78 10.08
N VAL A 112 -5.14 -13.10 8.88
CA VAL A 112 -3.79 -13.68 8.64
C VAL A 112 -2.68 -12.71 9.04
N CYS A 113 -2.85 -11.41 8.76
CA CYS A 113 -1.87 -10.38 9.12
C CYS A 113 -1.73 -10.19 10.65
N GLY A 114 -2.79 -10.42 11.43
CA GLY A 114 -2.77 -10.13 12.86
C GLY A 114 -2.39 -8.67 13.14
N GLU A 115 -1.27 -8.47 13.83
CA GLU A 115 -0.75 -7.11 14.16
C GLU A 115 -0.02 -6.45 12.99
N VAL A 116 0.34 -7.19 11.95
CA VAL A 116 0.99 -6.63 10.76
C VAL A 116 0.01 -5.74 10.00
N PRO A 117 0.36 -4.48 9.69
CA PRO A 117 -0.51 -3.57 8.97
C PRO A 117 -0.88 -4.10 7.58
N LEU A 118 -2.19 -4.13 7.30
CA LEU A 118 -2.74 -4.47 5.99
C LEU A 118 -3.11 -3.20 5.22
N LYS A 119 -2.54 -3.04 4.03
CA LYS A 119 -2.92 -1.98 3.09
C LYS A 119 -3.71 -2.59 1.93
N VAL A 120 -4.87 -2.02 1.63
CA VAL A 120 -5.70 -2.47 0.52
C VAL A 120 -5.51 -1.55 -0.68
N ILE A 121 -4.95 -2.09 -1.77
CA ILE A 121 -4.82 -1.41 -3.05
C ILE A 121 -6.18 -1.45 -3.76
N LEU A 122 -6.80 -0.30 -3.92
CA LEU A 122 -8.13 -0.19 -4.53
C LEU A 122 -8.07 -0.28 -6.05
N GLU A 123 -6.92 -0.03 -6.67
CA GLU A 123 -6.71 0.09 -8.12
C GLU A 123 -7.66 1.13 -8.75
N THR A 124 -7.56 2.35 -8.25
CA THR A 124 -8.51 3.45 -8.54
C THR A 124 -8.71 3.73 -10.02
N GLY A 125 -7.67 3.52 -10.85
CA GLY A 125 -7.77 3.67 -12.30
C GLY A 125 -8.68 2.65 -12.98
N ALA A 126 -8.94 1.51 -12.35
CA ALA A 126 -9.84 0.48 -12.86
C ALA A 126 -11.28 0.59 -12.33
N LEU A 127 -11.53 1.38 -11.28
CA LEU A 127 -12.84 1.49 -10.63
C LEU A 127 -13.86 2.34 -11.40
N GLN A 128 -13.46 3.01 -12.49
CA GLN A 128 -14.32 3.66 -13.50
C GLN A 128 -15.13 4.87 -13.03
N SER A 129 -15.33 5.10 -11.72
CA SER A 129 -16.11 6.23 -11.22
C SER A 129 -15.71 6.67 -9.81
N VAL A 130 -15.98 7.94 -9.51
CA VAL A 130 -15.85 8.55 -8.16
C VAL A 130 -16.63 7.76 -7.11
N GLN A 131 -17.84 7.32 -7.46
CA GLN A 131 -18.71 6.55 -6.57
C GLN A 131 -18.09 5.20 -6.21
N ASN A 132 -17.50 4.51 -7.19
CA ASN A 132 -16.84 3.24 -6.96
C ASN A 132 -15.57 3.40 -6.11
N ILE A 133 -14.77 4.45 -6.37
CA ILE A 133 -13.58 4.75 -5.54
C ILE A 133 -14.00 4.98 -4.08
N LYS A 134 -15.02 5.81 -3.84
CA LYS A 134 -15.53 6.05 -2.48
C LYS A 134 -16.05 4.78 -1.84
N LYS A 135 -16.86 4.00 -2.57
CA LYS A 135 -17.43 2.75 -2.06
C LYS A 135 -16.36 1.73 -1.71
N ALA A 136 -15.37 1.52 -2.59
CA ALA A 136 -14.25 0.61 -2.34
C ALA A 136 -13.43 1.06 -1.13
N ALA A 137 -13.15 2.36 -0.99
CA ALA A 137 -12.44 2.91 0.15
C ALA A 137 -13.18 2.64 1.47
N VAL A 138 -14.47 2.94 1.52
CA VAL A 138 -15.31 2.73 2.72
C VAL A 138 -15.38 1.24 3.05
N MET A 139 -15.67 0.38 2.07
CA MET A 139 -15.73 -1.07 2.25
C MET A 139 -14.41 -1.62 2.81
N ALA A 140 -13.28 -1.26 2.22
CA ALA A 140 -11.97 -1.74 2.69
C ALA A 140 -11.68 -1.32 4.13
N MET A 141 -12.02 -0.09 4.52
CA MET A 141 -11.83 0.40 5.88
C MET A 141 -12.69 -0.35 6.91
N TYR A 142 -13.96 -0.63 6.57
CA TYR A 142 -14.85 -1.42 7.44
C TYR A 142 -14.47 -2.89 7.48
N ALA A 143 -13.89 -3.44 6.42
CA ALA A 143 -13.36 -4.80 6.38
C ALA A 143 -12.03 -5.00 7.16
N GLY A 144 -11.49 -3.92 7.76
CA GLY A 144 -10.34 -4.02 8.67
C GLY A 144 -9.01 -3.49 8.10
N ALA A 145 -9.00 -2.91 6.90
CA ALA A 145 -7.78 -2.29 6.36
C ALA A 145 -7.17 -1.27 7.33
N ASP A 146 -5.84 -1.33 7.52
CA ASP A 146 -5.09 -0.34 8.27
C ASP A 146 -4.69 0.85 7.38
N PHE A 147 -4.54 0.61 6.07
CA PHE A 147 -4.33 1.61 5.04
C PHE A 147 -5.20 1.31 3.82
N ILE A 148 -5.60 2.36 3.12
CA ILE A 148 -6.06 2.26 1.73
C ILE A 148 -5.01 2.86 0.81
N LYS A 149 -4.76 2.17 -0.32
CA LYS A 149 -3.74 2.55 -1.30
C LYS A 149 -4.38 2.75 -2.66
N THR A 150 -3.91 3.75 -3.42
CA THR A 150 -4.53 4.07 -4.71
C THR A 150 -4.36 2.98 -5.75
N SER A 151 -3.15 2.53 -6.02
CA SER A 151 -2.85 1.77 -7.24
C SER A 151 -1.71 0.78 -7.09
N THR A 152 -1.69 -0.24 -7.95
CA THR A 152 -0.58 -1.20 -8.10
C THR A 152 0.62 -0.58 -8.84
N GLY A 153 0.38 0.41 -9.70
CA GLY A 153 1.37 0.91 -10.65
C GLY A 153 1.61 -0.02 -11.84
N LYS A 154 0.71 -0.99 -12.09
CA LYS A 154 0.83 -1.99 -13.16
C LYS A 154 -0.20 -1.81 -14.29
N ILE A 155 -1.09 -0.84 -14.16
CA ILE A 155 -2.03 -0.43 -15.21
C ILE A 155 -1.72 0.99 -15.67
N SER A 156 -2.28 1.40 -16.81
CA SER A 156 -1.99 2.68 -17.45
C SER A 156 -2.40 3.90 -16.62
N ILE A 157 -3.55 3.83 -15.95
CA ILE A 157 -4.04 4.87 -15.05
C ILE A 157 -3.76 4.44 -13.61
N SER A 158 -2.87 5.16 -12.95
CA SER A 158 -2.51 4.90 -11.56
C SER A 158 -3.09 5.97 -10.63
N ALA A 159 -2.27 6.53 -9.71
CA ALA A 159 -2.73 7.58 -8.82
C ALA A 159 -3.15 8.84 -9.59
N THR A 160 -4.29 9.42 -9.19
CA THR A 160 -4.75 10.72 -9.67
C THR A 160 -5.09 11.64 -8.49
N PRO A 161 -4.96 12.98 -8.63
CA PRO A 161 -5.36 13.92 -7.58
C PRO A 161 -6.83 13.76 -7.18
N GLU A 162 -7.71 13.48 -8.14
CA GLU A 162 -9.13 13.23 -7.89
C GLU A 162 -9.33 11.99 -7.01
N ALA A 163 -8.70 10.87 -7.33
CA ALA A 163 -8.78 9.65 -6.52
C ALA A 163 -8.24 9.89 -5.10
N ALA A 164 -7.10 10.57 -4.96
CA ALA A 164 -6.54 10.93 -3.67
C ALA A 164 -7.50 11.79 -2.84
N TYR A 165 -8.10 12.81 -3.45
CA TYR A 165 -9.10 13.66 -2.81
C TYR A 165 -10.29 12.86 -2.29
N ILE A 166 -10.86 11.96 -3.11
CA ILE A 166 -12.01 11.14 -2.75
C ILE A 166 -11.67 10.19 -1.60
N MET A 167 -10.51 9.53 -1.67
CA MET A 167 -10.06 8.60 -0.63
C MET A 167 -9.80 9.33 0.69
N CYS A 168 -9.17 10.49 0.67
CA CYS A 168 -8.97 11.30 1.88
C CYS A 168 -10.31 11.77 2.49
N LYS A 169 -11.28 12.15 1.69
CA LYS A 169 -12.64 12.45 2.19
C LYS A 169 -13.30 11.24 2.83
N ALA A 170 -13.17 10.06 2.21
CA ALA A 170 -13.70 8.82 2.78
C ALA A 170 -13.03 8.49 4.13
N ILE A 171 -11.72 8.67 4.25
CA ILE A 171 -10.99 8.50 5.53
C ILE A 171 -11.50 9.47 6.59
N LYS A 172 -11.70 10.74 6.24
CA LYS A 172 -12.22 11.76 7.16
C LYS A 172 -13.61 11.42 7.68
N GLU A 173 -14.50 10.99 6.76
CA GLU A 173 -15.85 10.55 7.10
C GLU A 173 -15.84 9.29 8.01
N TYR A 174 -14.99 8.31 7.67
CA TYR A 174 -14.81 7.10 8.47
C TYR A 174 -14.29 7.42 9.88
N LYS A 175 -13.28 8.29 10.00
CA LYS A 175 -12.76 8.76 11.30
C LYS A 175 -13.84 9.43 12.12
N ALA A 176 -14.67 10.26 11.52
CA ALA A 176 -15.76 10.94 12.23
C ALA A 176 -16.82 9.97 12.77
N GLN A 177 -17.06 8.85 12.07
CA GLN A 177 -18.05 7.85 12.46
C GLN A 177 -17.52 6.83 13.47
N THR A 178 -16.26 6.42 13.34
CA THR A 178 -15.71 5.28 14.10
C THR A 178 -14.69 5.68 15.17
N GLY A 179 -14.16 6.90 15.12
CA GLY A 179 -13.05 7.33 15.96
C GLY A 179 -11.68 6.76 15.53
N ARG A 180 -11.61 5.86 14.55
CA ARG A 180 -10.36 5.23 14.09
C ARG A 180 -9.79 5.95 12.87
N TRP A 181 -8.48 6.22 12.87
CA TRP A 181 -7.77 6.59 11.65
C TRP A 181 -7.42 5.35 10.83
N VAL A 182 -7.57 5.46 9.51
CA VAL A 182 -7.02 4.54 8.51
C VAL A 182 -6.02 5.32 7.68
N GLY A 183 -4.86 4.74 7.45
CA GLY A 183 -3.78 5.39 6.72
C GLY A 183 -4.07 5.49 5.22
N PHE A 184 -3.35 6.40 4.56
CA PHE A 184 -3.43 6.62 3.12
C PHE A 184 -2.07 6.41 2.47
N LYS A 185 -2.02 5.59 1.42
CA LYS A 185 -0.83 5.44 0.57
C LYS A 185 -1.18 5.82 -0.86
N VAL A 186 -0.57 6.87 -1.36
CA VAL A 186 -0.63 7.20 -2.78
C VAL A 186 0.54 6.54 -3.50
N ALA A 187 0.28 5.82 -4.59
CA ALA A 187 1.31 5.10 -5.33
C ALA A 187 0.94 4.92 -6.80
N GLY A 188 1.98 4.79 -7.63
CA GLY A 188 1.86 4.59 -9.08
C GLY A 188 1.89 5.89 -9.86
N GLY A 189 2.91 6.04 -10.70
CA GLY A 189 3.08 7.19 -11.58
C GLY A 189 3.75 8.42 -10.97
N ILE A 190 4.08 8.43 -9.68
CA ILE A 190 4.74 9.55 -8.99
C ILE A 190 6.23 9.51 -9.31
N LYS A 191 6.74 10.50 -10.04
CA LYS A 191 8.10 10.52 -10.58
C LYS A 191 8.87 11.79 -10.25
N THR A 192 8.18 12.86 -9.84
CA THR A 192 8.79 14.16 -9.53
C THR A 192 8.44 14.64 -8.13
N VAL A 193 9.26 15.53 -7.61
CA VAL A 193 9.04 16.16 -6.31
C VAL A 193 7.73 16.96 -6.31
N GLU A 194 7.42 17.64 -7.42
CA GLU A 194 6.19 18.43 -7.57
C GLU A 194 4.95 17.55 -7.46
N GLU A 195 4.96 16.36 -8.09
CA GLU A 195 3.87 15.38 -7.95
C GLU A 195 3.74 14.90 -6.51
N ALA A 196 4.84 14.61 -5.83
CA ALA A 196 4.82 14.22 -4.43
C ALA A 196 4.28 15.34 -3.52
N VAL A 197 4.71 16.59 -3.73
CA VAL A 197 4.23 17.77 -3.00
C VAL A 197 2.74 18.02 -3.23
N MET A 198 2.25 17.80 -4.45
CA MET A 198 0.82 17.91 -4.76
C MET A 198 0.00 16.93 -3.90
N TYR A 199 0.37 15.65 -3.84
CA TYR A 199 -0.34 14.68 -3.00
C TYR A 199 -0.19 14.97 -1.50
N TYR A 200 0.99 15.36 -1.07
CA TYR A 200 1.22 15.83 0.30
C TYR A 200 0.26 16.96 0.67
N THR A 201 0.11 17.94 -0.24
CA THR A 201 -0.77 19.09 -0.02
C THR A 201 -2.24 18.66 0.09
N ILE A 202 -2.72 17.78 -0.80
CA ILE A 202 -4.09 17.25 -0.73
C ILE A 202 -4.34 16.58 0.62
N VAL A 203 -3.43 15.74 1.07
CA VAL A 203 -3.57 15.02 2.35
C VAL A 203 -3.57 15.99 3.52
N ARG A 204 -2.62 16.91 3.58
CA ARG A 204 -2.51 17.90 4.65
C ARG A 204 -3.77 18.80 4.76
N GLU A 205 -4.28 19.27 3.63
CA GLU A 205 -5.45 20.17 3.61
C GLU A 205 -6.76 19.44 4.00
N LEU A 206 -6.88 18.16 3.69
CA LEU A 206 -8.09 17.40 4.00
C LEU A 206 -8.07 16.71 5.36
N LEU A 207 -6.93 16.18 5.77
CA LEU A 207 -6.79 15.32 6.95
C LEU A 207 -6.02 15.97 8.10
N GLY A 208 -5.36 17.11 7.86
CA GLY A 208 -4.62 17.85 8.88
C GLY A 208 -3.12 17.52 8.92
N GLN A 209 -2.35 18.35 9.60
CA GLN A 209 -0.91 18.17 9.76
C GLN A 209 -0.58 16.93 10.58
N GLU A 210 -1.42 16.56 11.53
CA GLU A 210 -1.27 15.38 12.37
C GLU A 210 -1.36 14.06 11.60
N PHE A 211 -1.98 14.08 10.41
CA PHE A 211 -2.03 12.91 9.52
C PHE A 211 -0.72 12.69 8.75
N ILE A 212 0.15 13.70 8.69
CA ILE A 212 1.45 13.64 8.02
C ILE A 212 2.47 12.96 8.95
N ASP A 213 2.27 11.67 9.12
CA ASP A 213 3.11 10.77 9.91
C ASP A 213 3.31 9.45 9.17
N LYS A 214 4.47 8.80 9.33
CA LYS A 214 4.78 7.54 8.64
C LYS A 214 3.79 6.41 8.91
N ASN A 215 3.06 6.47 10.00
CA ASN A 215 2.05 5.46 10.36
C ASN A 215 0.67 5.74 9.73
N LEU A 216 0.49 6.92 9.11
CA LEU A 216 -0.80 7.31 8.50
C LEU A 216 -0.67 7.72 7.04
N PHE A 217 0.47 8.29 6.61
CA PHE A 217 0.64 8.74 5.23
C PHE A 217 1.91 8.20 4.59
N ARG A 218 1.76 7.70 3.36
CA ARG A 218 2.86 7.15 2.55
C ARG A 218 2.76 7.63 1.10
N ILE A 219 3.90 7.91 0.51
CA ILE A 219 4.05 8.11 -0.94
C ILE A 219 4.88 6.96 -1.50
N GLY A 220 4.28 6.17 -2.38
CA GLY A 220 4.95 5.06 -3.06
C GLY A 220 5.52 5.51 -4.40
N THR A 221 6.83 5.58 -4.48
CA THR A 221 7.56 5.93 -5.71
C THR A 221 8.69 4.95 -5.96
N ARG A 222 9.18 4.91 -7.20
CA ARG A 222 10.34 4.13 -7.59
C ARG A 222 11.53 5.01 -8.02
N SER A 223 11.25 6.27 -8.31
CA SER A 223 12.20 7.19 -8.96
C SER A 223 12.57 8.42 -8.12
N LEU A 224 12.01 8.55 -6.91
CA LEU A 224 12.33 9.64 -5.98
C LEU A 224 13.19 9.19 -4.79
N ALA A 225 13.55 7.91 -4.76
CA ALA A 225 14.41 7.33 -3.73
C ALA A 225 15.81 7.08 -4.31
#